data_c54dc3715794e4b0f5a728f785277e69
#
_entry.id   c54dc3715794e4b0f5a728f785277e69
#
_cell.length_a   1.000
_cell.length_b   1.000
_cell.length_c   1.000
_cell.angle_alpha   90.00
_cell.angle_beta   90.00
_cell.angle_gamma   90.00
#
_symmetry.space_group_name_H-M   'P 1'
#
loop_
_entity.id
_entity.type
_entity.pdbx_description
1 polymer ?
#
loop_
_entity_poly.entity_id
_entity_poly.type
_entity_poly.pdbx_seq_one_letter_code
_entity_poly.pdbx_strand_id
1 'polypeptide(L)'
;MTWLHGATLLQTPAIVFCDVDSLLPVHGKMAAGFDEFSAELEQAAIPIVWVTDRTRLQIDDSLRRLGHTHPFIAEGGCGAYLPEGYFHLRPAKTVRLGRFTCLPVAEPQPAAAEALEELSSETGVGVVPLRSLSPRELAENSGLPAAQAELARHPDFDELFFFAGAVEADVRGFTAESANRHWQLRQRGALWSLAVGANLKQCVKELSKLYTRALRSQPKIVGIACEDDGSQLLEACDRGFLLVDHTTSGSADPVRKDRLPARFREMSLDAADVWERIAEALSGKA
;
A
#
# COMPACT_ATOMS: atom_id res chain seq x y z
N MET A 1 16.35 -2.24 18.72
CA MET A 1 16.74 -0.88 18.32
C MET A 1 18.21 -0.84 17.91
N THR A 2 18.59 -1.75 17.04
CA THR A 2 20.01 -2.02 16.67
C THR A 2 20.27 -1.76 15.19
N TRP A 3 19.26 -1.36 14.45
CA TRP A 3 19.24 -1.29 12.98
C TRP A 3 20.17 -0.25 12.36
N LEU A 4 20.46 0.85 13.06
CA LEU A 4 21.17 1.98 12.45
C LEU A 4 22.66 2.07 12.81
N HIS A 5 23.22 1.12 13.56
CA HIS A 5 24.60 1.22 14.07
C HIS A 5 25.63 0.32 13.36
N GLY A 6 25.25 -0.49 12.37
CA GLY A 6 26.14 -1.48 11.75
C GLY A 6 26.43 -1.32 10.25
N ALA A 7 25.81 -0.35 9.58
CA ALA A 7 26.04 -0.18 8.15
C ALA A 7 27.44 0.37 7.87
N THR A 8 28.28 -0.45 7.27
CA THR A 8 29.56 -0.03 6.69
C THR A 8 29.33 1.05 5.65
N LEU A 9 29.80 2.28 5.88
CA LEU A 9 29.51 3.54 5.19
C LEU A 9 29.94 3.62 3.71
N LEU A 10 29.91 2.54 2.93
CA LEU A 10 30.38 2.53 1.53
C LEU A 10 29.26 2.47 0.48
N GLN A 11 28.01 2.30 0.87
CA GLN A 11 26.89 2.34 -0.09
C GLN A 11 25.86 3.40 0.31
N THR A 12 25.28 4.08 -0.67
CA THR A 12 24.14 4.98 -0.43
C THR A 12 23.01 4.16 0.19
N PRO A 13 22.50 4.51 1.38
CA PRO A 13 21.44 3.76 2.00
C PRO A 13 20.23 3.71 1.08
N ALA A 14 19.50 2.60 1.12
CA ALA A 14 18.27 2.42 0.35
C ALA A 14 17.10 2.12 1.29
N ILE A 15 15.89 2.42 0.83
CA ILE A 15 14.63 2.04 1.46
C ILE A 15 13.74 1.45 0.37
N VAL A 16 13.19 0.29 0.64
CA VAL A 16 12.25 -0.38 -0.26
C VAL A 16 10.83 -0.12 0.19
N PHE A 17 10.00 0.44 -0.69
CA PHE A 17 8.55 0.49 -0.52
C PHE A 17 7.96 -0.62 -1.39
N CYS A 18 7.28 -1.56 -0.77
CA CYS A 18 6.79 -2.76 -1.42
C CYS A 18 5.27 -2.85 -1.30
N ASP A 19 4.56 -2.84 -2.45
CA ASP A 19 3.16 -3.20 -2.50
C ASP A 19 3.03 -4.69 -2.18
N VAL A 20 2.29 -4.98 -1.12
CA VAL A 20 2.17 -6.35 -0.61
C VAL A 20 0.81 -6.99 -0.89
N ASP A 21 -0.14 -6.29 -1.48
CA ASP A 21 -1.49 -6.82 -1.66
C ASP A 21 -1.51 -8.00 -2.63
N SER A 22 -0.75 -7.94 -3.71
CA SER A 22 -0.59 -9.06 -4.64
C SER A 22 0.41 -10.13 -4.15
N LEU A 23 1.39 -9.74 -3.31
CA LEU A 23 2.41 -10.65 -2.78
C LEU A 23 1.94 -11.41 -1.54
N LEU A 24 0.99 -10.87 -0.80
CA LEU A 24 0.42 -11.44 0.40
C LEU A 24 -1.11 -11.57 0.23
N PRO A 25 -1.60 -12.62 -0.41
CA PRO A 25 -3.03 -12.83 -0.56
C PRO A 25 -3.70 -12.97 0.82
N VAL A 26 -4.98 -12.62 0.89
CA VAL A 26 -5.78 -12.68 2.13
C VAL A 26 -5.79 -14.09 2.73
N HIS A 27 -5.77 -15.09 1.84
CA HIS A 27 -5.60 -16.49 2.18
C HIS A 27 -4.29 -16.99 1.56
N GLY A 28 -3.26 -17.14 2.36
CA GLY A 28 -2.06 -17.74 1.82
C GLY A 28 -0.77 -17.33 2.51
N LYS A 29 0.28 -17.83 1.93
CA LYS A 29 1.66 -17.48 2.29
C LYS A 29 2.11 -16.34 1.39
N MET A 30 3.10 -15.61 1.84
CA MET A 30 3.85 -14.66 1.03
C MET A 30 4.30 -15.31 -0.29
N ALA A 31 4.46 -14.52 -1.33
CA ALA A 31 5.01 -14.98 -2.61
C ALA A 31 6.32 -15.73 -2.38
N ALA A 32 6.52 -16.82 -3.13
CA ALA A 32 7.69 -17.67 -2.97
C ALA A 32 9.00 -16.88 -3.11
N GLY A 33 9.96 -17.10 -2.20
CA GLY A 33 11.25 -16.42 -2.19
C GLY A 33 11.24 -15.02 -1.56
N PHE A 34 10.06 -14.46 -1.23
CA PHE A 34 9.99 -13.14 -0.60
C PHE A 34 10.54 -13.14 0.84
N ASP A 35 10.36 -14.23 1.58
CA ASP A 35 10.88 -14.35 2.94
C ASP A 35 12.40 -14.31 2.96
N GLU A 36 13.06 -15.04 2.06
CA GLU A 36 14.50 -15.05 1.87
C GLU A 36 15.01 -13.68 1.43
N PHE A 37 14.34 -13.04 0.46
CA PHE A 37 14.64 -11.69 0.02
C PHE A 37 14.52 -10.67 1.16
N SER A 38 13.45 -10.74 1.95
CA SER A 38 13.27 -9.88 3.11
C SER A 38 14.37 -10.04 4.13
N ALA A 39 14.78 -11.28 4.42
CA ALA A 39 15.88 -11.59 5.33
C ALA A 39 17.24 -11.06 4.81
N GLU A 40 17.49 -11.14 3.51
CA GLU A 40 18.71 -10.59 2.90
C GLU A 40 18.75 -9.06 3.02
N LEU A 41 17.65 -8.37 2.75
CA LEU A 41 17.57 -6.91 2.92
C LEU A 41 17.74 -6.49 4.40
N GLU A 42 17.18 -7.28 5.32
CA GLU A 42 17.38 -7.06 6.75
C GLU A 42 18.86 -7.16 7.15
N GLN A 43 19.58 -8.18 6.67
CA GLN A 43 21.02 -8.33 6.88
C GLN A 43 21.82 -7.16 6.26
N ALA A 44 21.36 -6.63 5.15
CA ALA A 44 21.95 -5.46 4.49
C ALA A 44 21.54 -4.12 5.14
N ALA A 45 20.75 -4.14 6.22
CA ALA A 45 20.15 -2.97 6.87
C ALA A 45 19.32 -2.09 5.91
N ILE A 46 18.64 -2.70 4.94
CA ILE A 46 17.71 -2.06 4.00
C ILE A 46 16.29 -2.32 4.49
N PRO A 47 15.59 -1.33 5.05
CA PRO A 47 14.22 -1.51 5.52
C PRO A 47 13.24 -1.69 4.37
N ILE A 48 12.28 -2.61 4.55
CA ILE A 48 11.14 -2.78 3.66
C ILE A 48 9.92 -2.14 4.31
N VAL A 49 9.37 -1.12 3.68
CA VAL A 49 8.11 -0.48 4.06
C VAL A 49 6.99 -1.12 3.25
N TRP A 50 6.08 -1.79 3.91
CA TRP A 50 4.92 -2.36 3.23
C TRP A 50 3.93 -1.27 2.85
N VAL A 51 3.39 -1.38 1.65
CA VAL A 51 2.31 -0.52 1.14
C VAL A 51 1.13 -1.42 0.84
N THR A 52 -0.06 -1.04 1.29
CA THR A 52 -1.27 -1.85 1.15
C THR A 52 -2.52 -0.98 1.08
N ASP A 53 -3.51 -1.48 0.40
CA ASP A 53 -4.86 -0.92 0.42
C ASP A 53 -5.70 -1.40 1.61
N ARG A 54 -5.25 -2.41 2.33
CA ARG A 54 -5.95 -2.97 3.50
C ARG A 54 -5.99 -1.96 4.64
N THR A 55 -6.98 -2.12 5.52
CA THR A 55 -7.03 -1.36 6.76
C THR A 55 -5.85 -1.71 7.66
N ARG A 56 -5.48 -0.79 8.56
CA ARG A 56 -4.44 -1.04 9.56
C ARG A 56 -4.68 -2.35 10.33
N LEU A 57 -5.93 -2.65 10.69
CA LEU A 57 -6.25 -3.85 11.46
C LEU A 57 -6.03 -5.12 10.65
N GLN A 58 -6.37 -5.14 9.36
CA GLN A 58 -6.13 -6.28 8.48
C GLN A 58 -4.64 -6.56 8.31
N ILE A 59 -3.83 -5.52 8.07
CA ILE A 59 -2.40 -5.71 7.84
C ILE A 59 -1.64 -5.98 9.13
N ASP A 60 -2.06 -5.45 10.29
CA ASP A 60 -1.40 -5.67 11.58
C ASP A 60 -1.35 -7.15 11.98
N ASP A 61 -2.39 -7.92 11.66
CA ASP A 61 -2.38 -9.37 11.85
C ASP A 61 -1.29 -10.05 11.01
N SER A 62 -1.16 -9.66 9.75
CA SER A 62 -0.11 -10.18 8.86
C SER A 62 1.29 -9.76 9.29
N LEU A 63 1.48 -8.50 9.71
CA LEU A 63 2.76 -8.01 10.24
C LEU A 63 3.23 -8.84 11.43
N ARG A 64 2.32 -9.16 12.35
CA ARG A 64 2.65 -9.98 13.53
C ARG A 64 3.02 -11.41 13.17
N ARG A 65 2.25 -12.03 12.27
CA ARG A 65 2.50 -13.42 11.84
C ARG A 65 3.83 -13.57 11.11
N LEU A 66 4.22 -12.57 10.34
CA LEU A 66 5.44 -12.57 9.52
C LEU A 66 6.62 -11.89 10.22
N GLY A 67 6.45 -11.42 11.45
CA GLY A 67 7.54 -10.80 12.22
C GLY A 67 8.02 -9.47 11.63
N HIS A 68 7.20 -8.80 10.80
CA HIS A 68 7.59 -7.52 10.20
C HIS A 68 7.61 -6.40 11.24
N THR A 69 8.72 -5.70 11.34
CA THR A 69 8.98 -4.68 12.36
C THR A 69 9.17 -3.27 11.82
N HIS A 70 9.14 -3.10 10.50
CA HIS A 70 9.30 -1.81 9.84
C HIS A 70 7.97 -1.04 9.75
N PRO A 71 8.00 0.27 9.44
CA PRO A 71 6.82 1.04 9.12
C PRO A 71 6.05 0.46 7.93
N PHE A 72 4.78 0.82 7.84
CA PHE A 72 3.93 0.50 6.68
C PHE A 72 3.01 1.67 6.33
N ILE A 73 2.52 1.67 5.10
CA ILE A 73 1.50 2.59 4.61
C ILE A 73 0.24 1.77 4.36
N ALA A 74 -0.90 2.22 4.88
CA ALA A 74 -2.17 1.53 4.73
C ALA A 74 -3.24 2.42 4.08
N GLU A 75 -4.37 1.77 3.74
CA GLU A 75 -5.54 2.42 3.16
C GLU A 75 -5.16 3.26 1.94
N GLY A 76 -4.29 2.68 1.07
CA GLY A 76 -3.90 3.28 -0.20
C GLY A 76 -3.16 4.61 -0.10
N GLY A 77 -2.43 4.85 0.97
CA GLY A 77 -1.71 6.10 1.17
C GLY A 77 -2.45 7.12 2.02
N CYS A 78 -3.42 6.68 2.83
CA CYS A 78 -4.09 7.55 3.79
C CYS A 78 -3.21 7.89 4.99
N GLY A 79 -2.32 6.97 5.40
CA GLY A 79 -1.42 7.20 6.52
C GLY A 79 -0.22 6.25 6.54
N ALA A 80 0.89 6.73 7.12
CA ALA A 80 2.07 5.91 7.39
C ALA A 80 2.13 5.57 8.88
N TYR A 81 2.23 4.29 9.19
CA TYR A 81 2.20 3.75 10.54
C TYR A 81 3.58 3.34 10.99
N LEU A 82 4.00 3.87 12.11
CA LEU A 82 5.32 3.69 12.69
C LEU A 82 5.20 2.79 13.93
N PRO A 83 5.96 1.69 14.03
CA PRO A 83 6.09 0.96 15.27
C PRO A 83 6.61 1.87 16.38
N GLU A 84 6.19 1.62 17.62
CA GLU A 84 6.59 2.43 18.76
C GLU A 84 8.12 2.45 18.92
N GLY A 85 8.70 3.64 19.04
CA GLY A 85 10.14 3.81 19.20
C GLY A 85 10.98 3.49 17.96
N TYR A 86 10.39 3.28 16.79
CA TYR A 86 11.13 2.99 15.55
C TYR A 86 12.07 4.13 15.16
N PHE A 87 11.61 5.37 15.24
CA PHE A 87 12.44 6.56 15.10
C PHE A 87 12.65 7.25 16.45
N HIS A 88 13.85 7.74 16.71
CA HIS A 88 14.16 8.51 17.94
C HIS A 88 13.44 9.85 17.99
N LEU A 89 13.17 10.45 16.84
CA LEU A 89 12.48 11.72 16.73
C LEU A 89 10.98 11.47 16.52
N ARG A 90 10.15 12.10 17.34
CA ARG A 90 8.71 12.12 17.10
C ARG A 90 8.41 13.10 15.98
N PRO A 91 7.76 12.65 14.90
CA PRO A 91 7.28 13.57 13.87
C PRO A 91 6.20 14.50 14.45
N ALA A 92 6.11 15.71 13.91
CA ALA A 92 4.97 16.58 14.18
C ALA A 92 3.70 16.02 13.50
N LYS A 93 2.51 16.37 14.03
CA LYS A 93 1.21 16.00 13.48
C LYS A 93 0.99 14.47 13.39
N THR A 94 1.32 13.76 14.46
CA THR A 94 1.03 12.33 14.57
C THR A 94 -0.16 12.06 15.46
N VAL A 95 -0.86 10.97 15.18
CA VAL A 95 -1.92 10.43 16.03
C VAL A 95 -1.55 9.02 16.50
N ARG A 96 -2.07 8.60 17.65
CA ARG A 96 -1.90 7.24 18.14
C ARG A 96 -3.06 6.38 17.65
N LEU A 97 -2.76 5.34 16.87
CA LEU A 97 -3.74 4.37 16.37
C LEU A 97 -3.30 2.96 16.77
N GLY A 98 -3.97 2.40 17.76
CA GLY A 98 -3.57 1.14 18.36
C GLY A 98 -2.14 1.20 18.92
N ARG A 99 -1.29 0.27 18.50
CA ARG A 99 0.13 0.19 18.91
C ARG A 99 1.08 1.05 18.05
N PHE A 100 0.56 1.78 17.08
CA PHE A 100 1.34 2.56 16.13
C PHE A 100 1.23 4.06 16.38
N THR A 101 2.27 4.78 16.02
CA THR A 101 2.22 6.22 15.77
C THR A 101 1.95 6.43 14.30
N CYS A 102 0.82 7.02 13.94
CA CYS A 102 0.45 7.28 12.55
C CYS A 102 0.80 8.72 12.15
N LEU A 103 1.36 8.85 10.95
CA LEU A 103 1.49 10.09 10.19
C LEU A 103 0.28 10.15 9.25
N PRO A 104 -0.81 10.83 9.61
CA PRO A 104 -1.97 10.93 8.74
C PRO A 104 -1.68 11.84 7.54
N VAL A 105 -2.15 11.45 6.38
CA VAL A 105 -2.16 12.25 5.15
C VAL A 105 -3.59 12.55 4.76
N ALA A 106 -4.47 11.56 4.88
CA ALA A 106 -5.91 11.71 4.68
C ALA A 106 -6.61 12.28 5.92
N GLU A 107 -7.80 12.81 5.71
CA GLU A 107 -8.73 13.15 6.79
C GLU A 107 -9.24 11.86 7.48
N PRO A 108 -9.61 11.92 8.77
CA PRO A 108 -10.16 10.76 9.49
C PRO A 108 -11.40 10.17 8.80
N GLN A 109 -11.65 8.87 9.00
CA GLN A 109 -12.75 8.11 8.41
C GLN A 109 -14.13 8.81 8.42
N PRO A 110 -14.58 9.53 9.45
CA PRO A 110 -15.86 10.25 9.39
C PRO A 110 -15.99 11.22 8.22
N ALA A 111 -14.90 11.88 7.81
CA ALA A 111 -14.92 12.77 6.65
C ALA A 111 -15.12 12.00 5.34
N ALA A 112 -14.52 10.79 5.22
CA ALA A 112 -14.74 9.92 4.07
C ALA A 112 -16.19 9.39 4.02
N ALA A 113 -16.78 9.08 5.17
CA ALA A 113 -18.17 8.67 5.26
C ALA A 113 -19.14 9.77 4.84
N GLU A 114 -18.93 11.00 5.33
CA GLU A 114 -19.72 12.18 4.94
C GLU A 114 -19.57 12.45 3.44
N ALA A 115 -18.36 12.40 2.91
CA ALA A 115 -18.08 12.57 1.49
C ALA A 115 -18.78 11.51 0.61
N LEU A 116 -18.81 10.24 1.06
CA LEU A 116 -19.52 9.18 0.36
C LEU A 116 -21.03 9.42 0.32
N GLU A 117 -21.62 9.84 1.43
CA GLU A 117 -23.05 10.15 1.53
C GLU A 117 -23.43 11.36 0.64
N GLU A 118 -22.60 12.40 0.64
CA GLU A 118 -22.78 13.59 -0.22
C GLU A 118 -22.72 13.19 -1.69
N LEU A 119 -21.68 12.46 -2.10
CA LEU A 119 -21.49 12.03 -3.49
C LEU A 119 -22.61 11.11 -3.98
N SER A 120 -23.06 10.18 -3.14
CA SER A 120 -24.21 9.31 -3.43
C SER A 120 -25.50 10.12 -3.63
N SER A 121 -25.75 11.10 -2.76
CA SER A 121 -26.95 11.96 -2.84
C SER A 121 -26.95 12.82 -4.10
N GLU A 122 -25.83 13.41 -4.47
CA GLU A 122 -25.74 14.31 -5.62
C GLU A 122 -25.77 13.58 -6.96
N THR A 123 -25.11 12.42 -7.03
CA THR A 123 -25.09 11.62 -8.27
C THR A 123 -26.32 10.75 -8.43
N GLY A 124 -27.08 10.54 -7.36
CA GLY A 124 -28.21 9.58 -7.34
C GLY A 124 -27.77 8.11 -7.39
N VAL A 125 -26.48 7.82 -7.25
CA VAL A 125 -25.92 6.46 -7.30
C VAL A 125 -25.96 5.82 -5.93
N GLY A 126 -26.67 4.69 -5.82
CA GLY A 126 -26.79 3.95 -4.57
C GLY A 126 -25.47 3.33 -4.12
N VAL A 127 -25.13 3.47 -2.84
CA VAL A 127 -23.96 2.85 -2.21
C VAL A 127 -24.36 2.14 -0.91
N VAL A 128 -23.63 1.08 -0.57
CA VAL A 128 -23.79 0.33 0.69
C VAL A 128 -22.46 0.35 1.42
N PRO A 129 -22.29 1.21 2.44
CA PRO A 129 -21.08 1.24 3.26
C PRO A 129 -20.86 -0.08 4.01
N LEU A 130 -19.61 -0.55 4.11
CA LEU A 130 -19.30 -1.81 4.79
C LEU A 130 -19.71 -1.81 6.27
N ARG A 131 -19.63 -0.65 6.91
CA ARG A 131 -20.04 -0.48 8.32
C ARG A 131 -21.52 -0.83 8.57
N SER A 132 -22.38 -0.74 7.53
CA SER A 132 -23.81 -1.06 7.61
C SER A 132 -24.11 -2.55 7.51
N LEU A 133 -23.15 -3.36 7.05
CA LEU A 133 -23.29 -4.79 6.86
C LEU A 133 -22.83 -5.56 8.10
N SER A 134 -23.45 -6.71 8.37
CA SER A 134 -22.89 -7.66 9.32
C SER A 134 -21.61 -8.31 8.76
N PRO A 135 -20.72 -8.85 9.61
CA PRO A 135 -19.51 -9.54 9.15
C PRO A 135 -19.81 -10.69 8.18
N ARG A 136 -20.93 -11.36 8.36
CA ARG A 136 -21.37 -12.44 7.48
C ARG A 136 -21.76 -11.92 6.10
N GLU A 137 -22.61 -10.91 6.04
CA GLU A 137 -23.01 -10.29 4.76
C GLU A 137 -21.81 -9.74 4.01
N LEU A 138 -20.87 -9.12 4.74
CA LEU A 138 -19.64 -8.63 4.16
C LEU A 138 -18.79 -9.77 3.59
N ALA A 139 -18.59 -10.86 4.33
CA ALA A 139 -17.83 -12.02 3.86
C ALA A 139 -18.46 -12.64 2.61
N GLU A 140 -19.79 -12.80 2.59
CA GLU A 140 -20.56 -13.37 1.47
C GLU A 140 -20.44 -12.48 0.22
N ASN A 141 -20.43 -11.15 0.34
CA ASN A 141 -20.39 -10.21 -0.79
C ASN A 141 -18.97 -9.88 -1.27
N SER A 142 -17.97 -9.90 -0.37
CA SER A 142 -16.59 -9.51 -0.72
C SER A 142 -15.68 -10.71 -1.03
N GLY A 143 -16.09 -11.92 -0.64
CA GLY A 143 -15.23 -13.11 -0.68
C GLY A 143 -14.14 -13.10 0.40
N LEU A 144 -14.13 -12.13 1.31
CA LEU A 144 -13.18 -12.10 2.42
C LEU A 144 -13.53 -13.17 3.47
N PRO A 145 -12.52 -13.76 4.15
CA PRO A 145 -12.78 -14.54 5.35
C PRO A 145 -13.51 -13.71 6.40
N ALA A 146 -14.39 -14.32 7.18
CA ALA A 146 -15.17 -13.60 8.19
C ALA A 146 -14.30 -12.76 9.16
N ALA A 147 -13.14 -13.29 9.57
CA ALA A 147 -12.20 -12.55 10.42
C ALA A 147 -11.61 -11.31 9.70
N GLN A 148 -11.27 -11.43 8.42
CA GLN A 148 -10.76 -10.31 7.63
C GLN A 148 -11.87 -9.32 7.26
N ALA A 149 -13.09 -9.82 7.04
CA ALA A 149 -14.28 -8.99 6.82
C ALA A 149 -14.57 -8.11 8.05
N GLU A 150 -14.47 -8.67 9.27
CA GLU A 150 -14.62 -7.88 10.50
C GLU A 150 -13.54 -6.79 10.61
N LEU A 151 -12.27 -7.11 10.34
CA LEU A 151 -11.19 -6.13 10.39
C LEU A 151 -11.33 -5.03 9.32
N ALA A 152 -11.89 -5.36 8.16
CA ALA A 152 -12.12 -4.40 7.08
C ALA A 152 -13.20 -3.34 7.41
N ARG A 153 -14.08 -3.61 8.37
CA ARG A 153 -15.14 -2.68 8.79
C ARG A 153 -14.66 -1.49 9.62
N HIS A 154 -13.40 -1.50 10.01
CA HIS A 154 -12.80 -0.51 10.92
C HIS A 154 -11.60 0.20 10.28
N PRO A 155 -11.79 0.92 9.17
CA PRO A 155 -10.74 1.76 8.61
C PRO A 155 -10.45 2.95 9.53
N ASP A 156 -9.24 3.50 9.43
CA ASP A 156 -8.88 4.70 10.18
C ASP A 156 -9.20 5.99 9.38
N PHE A 157 -9.22 5.90 8.04
CA PHE A 157 -9.32 7.07 7.15
C PHE A 157 -10.30 6.90 6.01
N ASP A 158 -10.32 5.77 5.32
CA ASP A 158 -11.20 5.58 4.17
C ASP A 158 -12.59 5.05 4.54
N GLU A 159 -13.54 5.15 3.63
CA GLU A 159 -14.85 4.50 3.74
C GLU A 159 -14.96 3.44 2.65
N LEU A 160 -15.13 2.18 3.07
CA LEU A 160 -15.30 1.05 2.18
C LEU A 160 -16.80 0.83 1.88
N PHE A 161 -17.13 0.54 0.63
CA PHE A 161 -18.51 0.37 0.21
C PHE A 161 -18.65 -0.53 -1.03
N PHE A 162 -19.90 -0.91 -1.33
CA PHE A 162 -20.33 -1.49 -2.60
C PHE A 162 -21.24 -0.51 -3.33
N PHE A 163 -21.20 -0.49 -4.64
CA PHE A 163 -22.26 0.12 -5.43
C PHE A 163 -23.52 -0.76 -5.41
N ALA A 164 -24.69 -0.15 -5.23
CA ALA A 164 -25.98 -0.82 -5.18
C ALA A 164 -26.71 -0.63 -6.52
N GLY A 165 -26.68 -1.63 -7.37
CA GLY A 165 -27.40 -1.63 -8.65
C GLY A 165 -26.88 -0.63 -9.69
N ALA A 166 -25.68 -0.04 -9.47
CA ALA A 166 -25.08 0.90 -10.41
C ALA A 166 -24.61 0.20 -11.69
N VAL A 167 -24.88 0.83 -12.84
CA VAL A 167 -24.28 0.41 -14.11
C VAL A 167 -22.95 1.10 -14.34
N GLU A 168 -22.17 0.64 -15.29
CA GLU A 168 -20.84 1.18 -15.58
C GLU A 168 -20.81 2.70 -15.81
N ALA A 169 -21.86 3.26 -16.43
CA ALA A 169 -21.97 4.70 -16.66
C ALA A 169 -22.12 5.46 -15.35
N ASP A 170 -22.85 4.91 -14.37
CA ASP A 170 -23.03 5.52 -13.04
C ASP A 170 -21.70 5.52 -12.28
N VAL A 171 -20.98 4.40 -12.31
CA VAL A 171 -19.65 4.29 -11.69
C VAL A 171 -18.66 5.27 -12.31
N ARG A 172 -18.67 5.44 -13.64
CA ARG A 172 -17.82 6.44 -14.31
C ARG A 172 -18.18 7.86 -13.88
N GLY A 173 -19.47 8.20 -13.82
CA GLY A 173 -19.93 9.52 -13.36
C GLY A 173 -19.52 9.79 -11.90
N PHE A 174 -19.74 8.82 -11.03
CA PHE A 174 -19.34 8.88 -9.63
C PHE A 174 -17.81 9.07 -9.46
N THR A 175 -17.01 8.33 -10.26
CA THR A 175 -15.55 8.46 -10.25
C THR A 175 -15.10 9.84 -10.74
N ALA A 176 -15.71 10.36 -11.79
CA ALA A 176 -15.38 11.68 -12.30
C ALA A 176 -15.70 12.79 -11.28
N GLU A 177 -16.84 12.69 -10.59
CA GLU A 177 -17.23 13.69 -9.58
C GLU A 177 -16.34 13.61 -8.33
N SER A 178 -15.96 12.39 -7.90
CA SER A 178 -14.97 12.19 -6.84
C SER A 178 -13.64 12.85 -7.19
N ALA A 179 -13.16 12.66 -8.43
CA ALA A 179 -11.92 13.25 -8.91
C ALA A 179 -11.98 14.79 -8.95
N ASN A 180 -13.10 15.38 -9.35
CA ASN A 180 -13.33 16.85 -9.35
C ASN A 180 -13.15 17.47 -7.95
N ARG A 181 -13.45 16.70 -6.90
CA ARG A 181 -13.31 17.10 -5.50
C ARG A 181 -11.95 16.76 -4.89
N HIS A 182 -11.07 16.14 -5.68
CA HIS A 182 -9.80 15.61 -5.22
C HIS A 182 -9.95 14.53 -4.13
N TRP A 183 -11.08 13.80 -4.14
CA TRP A 183 -11.29 12.62 -3.30
C TRP A 183 -10.76 11.40 -4.02
N GLN A 184 -10.08 10.55 -3.29
CA GLN A 184 -9.52 9.34 -3.88
C GLN A 184 -10.55 8.22 -3.85
N LEU A 185 -10.97 7.77 -5.03
CA LEU A 185 -11.82 6.61 -5.20
C LEU A 185 -11.00 5.46 -5.78
N ARG A 186 -11.06 4.29 -5.16
CA ARG A 186 -10.32 3.10 -5.58
C ARG A 186 -11.21 1.87 -5.61
N GLN A 187 -10.99 1.01 -6.59
CA GLN A 187 -11.59 -0.31 -6.64
C GLN A 187 -10.66 -1.35 -6.00
N ARG A 188 -11.20 -2.23 -5.17
CA ARG A 188 -10.52 -3.31 -4.47
C ARG A 188 -11.26 -4.62 -4.70
N GLY A 189 -11.08 -5.23 -5.85
CA GLY A 189 -11.92 -6.36 -6.26
C GLY A 189 -13.39 -5.97 -6.39
N ALA A 190 -14.27 -6.58 -5.60
CA ALA A 190 -15.69 -6.22 -5.55
C ALA A 190 -15.98 -4.96 -4.71
N LEU A 191 -15.04 -4.55 -3.86
CA LEU A 191 -15.17 -3.40 -2.96
C LEU A 191 -14.65 -2.13 -3.61
N TRP A 192 -15.16 -1.00 -3.12
CA TRP A 192 -14.66 0.32 -3.41
C TRP A 192 -14.27 1.02 -2.11
N SER A 193 -13.33 1.94 -2.18
CA SER A 193 -12.97 2.82 -1.07
C SER A 193 -12.96 4.27 -1.52
N LEU A 194 -13.42 5.15 -0.65
CA LEU A 194 -13.33 6.58 -0.81
C LEU A 194 -12.52 7.16 0.34
N ALA A 195 -11.57 8.04 0.04
CA ALA A 195 -10.78 8.74 1.03
C ALA A 195 -10.63 10.22 0.68
N VAL A 196 -10.69 11.08 1.69
CA VAL A 196 -10.53 12.53 1.55
C VAL A 196 -9.08 12.91 1.83
N GLY A 197 -8.38 13.45 0.83
CA GLY A 197 -7.01 13.93 0.97
C GLY A 197 -5.93 12.84 0.95
N ALA A 198 -6.28 11.59 0.67
CA ALA A 198 -5.30 10.51 0.56
C ALA A 198 -4.28 10.79 -0.56
N ASN A 199 -3.01 10.50 -0.27
CA ASN A 199 -1.92 10.73 -1.23
C ASN A 199 -0.71 9.84 -0.93
N LEU A 200 -0.57 8.76 -1.67
CA LEU A 200 0.54 7.81 -1.50
C LEU A 200 1.91 8.46 -1.68
N LYS A 201 2.08 9.34 -2.67
CA LYS A 201 3.34 10.08 -2.88
C LYS A 201 3.72 10.92 -1.67
N GLN A 202 2.73 11.53 -1.02
CA GLN A 202 2.94 12.32 0.20
C GLN A 202 3.34 11.41 1.37
N CYS A 203 2.70 10.25 1.55
CA CYS A 203 3.10 9.26 2.57
C CYS A 203 4.54 8.81 2.38
N VAL A 204 4.90 8.39 1.17
CA VAL A 204 6.28 7.99 0.83
C VAL A 204 7.26 9.11 1.13
N LYS A 205 6.96 10.34 0.71
CA LYS A 205 7.80 11.52 0.94
C LYS A 205 8.00 11.82 2.42
N GLU A 206 6.94 11.84 3.22
CA GLU A 206 7.03 12.14 4.65
C GLU A 206 7.81 11.06 5.40
N LEU A 207 7.57 9.79 5.08
CA LEU A 207 8.31 8.68 5.68
C LEU A 207 9.78 8.70 5.27
N SER A 208 10.09 8.98 4.01
CA SER A 208 11.46 9.13 3.51
C SER A 208 12.23 10.26 4.22
N LYS A 209 11.58 11.37 4.56
CA LYS A 209 12.18 12.43 5.37
C LYS A 209 12.59 11.96 6.78
N LEU A 210 11.78 11.08 7.39
CA LEU A 210 12.12 10.51 8.69
C LEU A 210 13.35 9.61 8.59
N TYR A 211 13.41 8.77 7.57
CA TYR A 211 14.59 7.95 7.30
C TYR A 211 15.82 8.81 7.00
N THR A 212 15.70 9.86 6.20
CA THR A 212 16.81 10.79 5.90
C THR A 212 17.38 11.38 7.19
N ARG A 213 16.52 11.81 8.12
CA ARG A 213 16.95 12.34 9.42
C ARG A 213 17.60 11.27 10.29
N ALA A 214 17.03 10.07 10.33
CA ALA A 214 17.54 8.96 11.13
C ALA A 214 18.90 8.45 10.63
N LEU A 215 19.05 8.33 9.31
CA LEU A 215 20.26 7.87 8.64
C LEU A 215 21.33 8.99 8.49
N ARG A 216 20.94 10.25 8.70
CA ARG A 216 21.78 11.43 8.41
C ARG A 216 22.33 11.46 6.98
N SER A 217 21.61 10.84 6.07
CA SER A 217 21.95 10.68 4.65
C SER A 217 20.67 10.52 3.84
N GLN A 218 20.69 10.98 2.59
CA GLN A 218 19.57 10.81 1.65
C GLN A 218 19.57 9.36 1.14
N PRO A 219 18.60 8.52 1.52
CA PRO A 219 18.49 7.17 0.99
C PRO A 219 17.95 7.19 -0.45
N LYS A 220 18.28 6.15 -1.22
CA LYS A 220 17.57 5.83 -2.47
C LYS A 220 16.21 5.25 -2.14
N ILE A 221 15.17 5.76 -2.77
CA ILE A 221 13.81 5.27 -2.60
C ILE A 221 13.50 4.30 -3.76
N VAL A 222 13.27 3.05 -3.42
CA VAL A 222 13.01 1.98 -4.40
C VAL A 222 11.60 1.46 -4.20
N GLY A 223 10.83 1.39 -5.28
CA GLY A 223 9.48 0.82 -5.31
C GLY A 223 9.48 -0.61 -5.84
N ILE A 224 8.72 -1.49 -5.21
CA ILE A 224 8.35 -2.80 -5.74
C ILE A 224 6.83 -2.82 -5.80
N ALA A 225 6.26 -2.99 -6.97
CA ALA A 225 4.83 -2.98 -7.19
C ALA A 225 4.43 -4.11 -8.12
N CYS A 226 3.22 -4.63 -7.96
CA CYS A 226 2.62 -5.55 -8.90
C CYS A 226 1.74 -4.80 -9.90
N GLU A 227 1.38 -5.46 -11.01
CA GLU A 227 0.44 -4.91 -12.00
C GLU A 227 -0.87 -4.49 -11.32
N ASP A 228 -1.59 -3.63 -11.98
CA ASP A 228 -2.90 -3.06 -11.75
C ASP A 228 -2.93 -1.76 -10.89
N ASP A 229 -2.34 -1.70 -9.69
CA ASP A 229 -2.38 -0.48 -8.84
C ASP A 229 -1.01 0.12 -8.53
N GLY A 230 0.06 -0.57 -8.89
CA GLY A 230 1.43 -0.24 -8.50
C GLY A 230 2.04 1.01 -9.14
N SER A 231 1.44 1.57 -10.19
CA SER A 231 1.99 2.73 -10.90
C SER A 231 2.19 3.96 -10.00
N GLN A 232 1.25 4.23 -9.09
CA GLN A 232 1.34 5.35 -8.16
C GLN A 232 2.49 5.21 -7.17
N LEU A 233 2.76 3.98 -6.70
CA LEU A 233 3.90 3.72 -5.82
C LEU A 233 5.21 3.94 -6.57
N LEU A 234 5.36 3.38 -7.76
CA LEU A 234 6.57 3.54 -8.57
C LEU A 234 6.87 5.01 -8.88
N GLU A 235 5.83 5.79 -9.22
CA GLU A 235 5.98 7.22 -9.48
C GLU A 235 6.49 8.02 -8.28
N ALA A 236 6.26 7.53 -7.06
CA ALA A 236 6.76 8.14 -5.83
C ALA A 236 8.22 7.80 -5.52
N CYS A 237 8.84 6.89 -6.28
CA CYS A 237 10.16 6.33 -6.03
C CYS A 237 11.21 6.80 -7.05
N ASP A 238 12.50 6.76 -6.66
CA ASP A 238 13.62 7.11 -7.54
C ASP A 238 13.85 6.02 -8.59
N ARG A 239 13.64 4.75 -8.20
CA ARG A 239 13.72 3.56 -9.05
C ARG A 239 12.61 2.59 -8.65
N GLY A 240 12.31 1.62 -9.50
CA GLY A 240 11.33 0.61 -9.14
C GLY A 240 11.33 -0.62 -10.02
N PHE A 241 10.66 -1.63 -9.51
CA PHE A 241 10.42 -2.90 -10.16
C PHE A 241 8.92 -3.12 -10.25
N LEU A 242 8.42 -3.32 -11.47
CA LEU A 242 7.05 -3.73 -11.73
C LEU A 242 7.06 -5.25 -11.90
N LEU A 243 6.41 -5.95 -10.98
CA LEU A 243 6.26 -7.39 -11.01
C LEU A 243 5.00 -7.76 -11.79
N VAL A 244 5.17 -8.59 -12.79
CA VAL A 244 4.09 -9.03 -13.68
C VAL A 244 3.86 -10.53 -13.47
N ASP A 245 2.64 -10.90 -13.11
CA ASP A 245 2.22 -12.30 -13.06
C ASP A 245 1.65 -12.70 -14.42
N HIS A 246 2.41 -13.47 -15.18
CA HIS A 246 1.99 -13.95 -16.50
C HIS A 246 1.01 -15.14 -16.44
N THR A 247 0.77 -15.71 -15.26
CA THR A 247 -0.15 -16.87 -15.11
C THR A 247 -1.59 -16.40 -15.02
N THR A 248 -1.84 -15.22 -14.48
CA THR A 248 -3.18 -14.65 -14.30
C THR A 248 -3.58 -13.68 -15.42
N SER A 249 -2.61 -13.05 -16.07
CA SER A 249 -2.84 -12.09 -17.14
C SER A 249 -3.01 -12.81 -18.48
N GLY A 250 -4.25 -13.16 -18.82
CA GLY A 250 -4.60 -13.82 -20.09
C GLY A 250 -4.36 -13.01 -21.37
N SER A 251 -3.76 -11.83 -21.29
CA SER A 251 -3.25 -11.06 -22.43
C SER A 251 -2.26 -10.02 -21.98
N ALA A 252 -0.98 -10.25 -22.22
CA ALA A 252 0.01 -9.17 -22.20
C ALA A 252 -0.40 -8.15 -23.28
N ASP A 253 -0.95 -7.01 -22.89
CA ASP A 253 -1.19 -5.91 -23.82
C ASP A 253 0.15 -5.35 -24.26
N PRO A 254 0.58 -5.57 -25.52
CA PRO A 254 1.89 -5.11 -26.01
C PRO A 254 2.05 -3.59 -25.95
N VAL A 255 0.97 -2.84 -25.74
CA VAL A 255 0.97 -1.37 -25.66
C VAL A 255 1.56 -0.87 -24.33
N ARG A 256 1.68 -1.72 -23.29
CA ARG A 256 2.21 -1.32 -21.97
C ARG A 256 3.73 -1.17 -21.91
N LYS A 257 4.49 -1.93 -22.71
CA LYS A 257 5.97 -1.94 -22.65
C LYS A 257 6.62 -0.59 -23.00
N ASP A 258 5.99 0.20 -23.82
CA ASP A 258 6.56 1.50 -24.27
C ASP A 258 6.33 2.67 -23.30
N ARG A 259 5.68 2.44 -22.15
CA ARG A 259 5.28 3.49 -21.19
C ARG A 259 6.06 3.54 -19.89
N LEU A 260 6.81 2.50 -19.55
CA LEU A 260 7.60 2.51 -18.32
C LEU A 260 8.83 3.41 -18.46
N PRO A 261 8.97 4.46 -17.65
CA PRO A 261 10.19 5.25 -17.61
C PRO A 261 11.42 4.37 -17.38
N ALA A 262 12.56 4.73 -17.96
CA ALA A 262 13.81 3.95 -17.90
C ALA A 262 14.32 3.67 -16.47
N ARG A 263 13.82 4.40 -15.48
CA ARG A 263 14.12 4.19 -14.06
C ARG A 263 13.36 3.00 -13.43
N PHE A 264 12.39 2.42 -14.16
CA PHE A 264 11.61 1.27 -13.73
C PHE A 264 11.94 0.07 -14.60
N ARG A 265 11.96 -1.12 -13.98
CA ARG A 265 12.20 -2.39 -14.65
C ARG A 265 11.01 -3.30 -14.48
N GLU A 266 10.51 -3.84 -15.56
CA GLU A 266 9.52 -4.92 -15.53
C GLU A 266 10.21 -6.25 -15.28
N MET A 267 9.65 -7.08 -14.42
CA MET A 267 10.17 -8.40 -14.06
C MET A 267 9.01 -9.39 -13.90
N SER A 268 9.20 -10.62 -14.35
CA SER A 268 8.20 -11.67 -14.13
C SER A 268 8.24 -12.12 -12.67
N LEU A 269 7.08 -12.10 -11.99
CA LEU A 269 6.95 -12.62 -10.62
C LEU A 269 7.21 -14.13 -10.57
N ASP A 270 6.93 -14.85 -11.68
CA ASP A 270 7.13 -16.29 -11.79
C ASP A 270 8.60 -16.70 -12.02
N ALA A 271 9.49 -15.75 -12.29
CA ALA A 271 10.91 -16.06 -12.48
C ALA A 271 11.53 -16.50 -11.15
N ALA A 272 12.15 -17.68 -11.15
CA ALA A 272 12.72 -18.25 -9.93
C ALA A 272 13.81 -17.37 -9.27
N ASP A 273 14.44 -16.51 -10.06
CA ASP A 273 15.53 -15.60 -9.65
C ASP A 273 15.09 -14.13 -9.46
N VAL A 274 13.77 -13.86 -9.47
CA VAL A 274 13.26 -12.48 -9.44
C VAL A 274 13.76 -11.70 -8.22
N TRP A 275 13.69 -12.31 -7.05
CA TRP A 275 14.08 -11.66 -5.81
C TRP A 275 15.60 -11.48 -5.69
N GLU A 276 16.39 -12.46 -6.16
CA GLU A 276 17.85 -12.36 -6.23
C GLU A 276 18.29 -11.19 -7.12
N ARG A 277 17.71 -11.06 -8.31
CA ARG A 277 17.99 -9.95 -9.24
C ARG A 277 17.61 -8.60 -8.69
N ILE A 278 16.52 -8.51 -7.91
CA ILE A 278 16.12 -7.27 -7.23
C ILE A 278 17.15 -6.95 -6.12
N ALA A 279 17.57 -7.94 -5.32
CA ALA A 279 18.54 -7.75 -4.26
C ALA A 279 19.93 -7.33 -4.82
N GLU A 280 20.37 -7.92 -5.91
CA GLU A 280 21.60 -7.53 -6.61
C GLU A 280 21.54 -6.07 -7.11
N ALA A 281 20.42 -5.67 -7.70
CA ALA A 281 20.20 -4.30 -8.17
C ALA A 281 20.16 -3.26 -7.03
N LEU A 282 19.71 -3.67 -5.83
CA LEU A 282 19.73 -2.85 -4.63
C LEU A 282 21.14 -2.73 -4.03
N SER A 283 21.91 -3.82 -4.06
CA SER A 283 23.29 -3.87 -3.50
C SER A 283 24.34 -3.20 -4.39
N GLY A 284 23.97 -2.77 -5.59
CA GLY A 284 24.91 -2.11 -6.52
C GLY A 284 25.95 -3.04 -7.15
N LYS A 285 25.68 -4.35 -7.14
CA LYS A 285 26.53 -5.37 -7.76
C LYS A 285 26.19 -5.60 -9.24
N ALA A 286 25.24 -4.85 -9.80
CA ALA A 286 24.80 -4.94 -11.19
C ALA A 286 25.45 -3.86 -12.08
#